data_b3f2ebf6d120bf74302ffea04f0746ef
#
_entry.id   b3f2ebf6d120bf74302ffea04f0746ef
#
_cell.length_a   1.000
_cell.length_b   1.000
_cell.length_c   1.000
_cell.angle_alpha   90.00
_cell.angle_beta   90.00
_cell.angle_gamma   90.00
#
_symmetry.space_group_name_H-M   'P 1'
#
loop_
_entity.id
_entity.type
_entity.pdbx_description
1 polymer ?
#
loop_
_entity_poly.entity_id
_entity_poly.type
_entity_poly.pdbx_seq_one_letter_code
_entity_poly.pdbx_strand_id
1 'polypeptide(L)'
;MAIINKGMSRRSFLGLTGSVAAVAGLGLTGCGGSSSDEGSASGSTDSANRGGGVITAGSAYAPSSFDPASTGSAVGLGANWHVVEGLYGIDYHDYSTFNELATDDPKSVDDTTFEVTIRKGAKFSDGTEVTADDVVASYTACAASATYAPFFQPFESIEAKDASTVTVKTKV
;
A
#
# COMPACT_ATOMS: atom_id res chain seq x y z
N MET A 1 16.48 6.53 34.07
CA MET A 1 16.71 5.48 33.08
C MET A 1 16.87 6.16 31.70
N ALA A 2 18.12 6.38 31.30
CA ALA A 2 18.44 7.17 30.11
C ALA A 2 18.40 6.25 28.87
N ILE A 3 17.45 6.48 27.96
CA ILE A 3 17.38 5.79 26.70
C ILE A 3 18.39 6.44 25.75
N ILE A 4 19.48 5.73 25.48
CA ILE A 4 20.52 6.16 24.54
C ILE A 4 19.96 5.95 23.14
N ASN A 5 19.42 7.02 22.55
CA ASN A 5 19.06 7.06 21.14
C ASN A 5 20.29 7.40 20.32
N LYS A 6 21.17 6.40 20.11
CA LYS A 6 22.32 6.52 19.23
C LYS A 6 21.98 5.78 17.94
N GLY A 7 21.56 6.52 16.93
CA GLY A 7 21.24 6.00 15.61
C GLY A 7 22.41 5.19 15.05
N MET A 8 22.27 3.89 14.98
CA MET A 8 23.26 2.97 14.44
C MET A 8 23.22 3.06 12.91
N SER A 9 24.32 3.47 12.29
CA SER A 9 24.37 3.57 10.82
C SER A 9 24.31 2.16 10.20
N ARG A 10 23.77 2.04 8.96
CA ARG A 10 23.71 0.77 8.24
C ARG A 10 25.07 0.12 8.07
N ARG A 11 26.15 0.90 7.99
CA ARG A 11 27.53 0.41 7.93
C ARG A 11 28.01 -0.20 9.24
N SER A 12 27.58 0.34 10.38
CA SER A 12 27.91 -0.20 11.71
C SER A 12 27.19 -1.50 12.01
N PHE A 13 25.97 -1.68 11.48
CA PHE A 13 25.22 -2.94 11.57
C PHE A 13 25.89 -4.06 10.79
N LEU A 14 26.33 -3.79 9.56
CA LEU A 14 27.02 -4.77 8.72
C LEU A 14 28.40 -5.17 9.28
N GLY A 15 29.08 -4.27 9.98
CA GLY A 15 30.35 -4.56 10.66
C GLY A 15 30.19 -5.48 11.87
N LEU A 16 29.04 -5.40 12.57
CA LEU A 16 28.78 -6.23 13.76
C LEU A 16 28.37 -7.67 13.37
N THR A 17 27.66 -7.86 12.26
CA THR A 17 27.27 -9.18 11.75
C THR A 17 28.45 -9.93 11.12
N GLY A 18 29.43 -9.23 10.54
CA GLY A 18 30.63 -9.84 9.95
C GLY A 18 31.57 -10.48 10.97
N SER A 19 31.63 -9.98 12.20
CA SER A 19 32.51 -10.52 13.25
C SER A 19 31.97 -11.75 13.96
N VAL A 20 30.66 -12.02 13.90
CA VAL A 20 30.05 -13.23 14.49
C VAL A 20 30.12 -14.43 13.51
N ALA A 21 30.15 -14.20 12.21
CA ALA A 21 30.23 -15.24 11.21
C ALA A 21 31.60 -15.94 11.16
N ALA A 22 32.67 -15.30 11.61
CA ALA A 22 34.04 -15.86 11.58
C ALA A 22 34.30 -16.91 12.66
N VAL A 23 33.49 -16.99 13.74
CA VAL A 23 33.68 -17.93 14.84
C VAL A 23 32.81 -19.19 14.69
N ALA A 24 31.75 -19.15 13.86
CA ALA A 24 30.84 -20.28 13.65
C ALA A 24 31.30 -21.26 12.55
N GLY A 25 32.41 -20.99 11.86
CA GLY A 25 32.89 -21.75 10.71
C GLY A 25 33.67 -23.03 11.02
N LEU A 26 33.90 -23.40 12.28
CA LEU A 26 34.78 -24.54 12.64
C LEU A 26 34.09 -25.69 13.38
N GLY A 27 32.80 -25.88 13.29
CA GLY A 27 32.22 -26.93 14.13
C GLY A 27 30.88 -27.52 13.71
N LEU A 28 30.61 -27.78 12.43
CA LEU A 28 29.44 -28.59 12.05
C LEU A 28 29.69 -29.39 10.75
N THR A 29 30.59 -30.36 10.85
CA THR A 29 30.58 -31.53 9.94
C THR A 29 29.80 -32.64 10.63
N GLY A 30 28.58 -32.89 10.19
CA GLY A 30 27.81 -34.00 10.74
C GLY A 30 26.46 -34.25 10.07
N CYS A 31 26.41 -35.23 9.20
CA CYS A 31 25.30 -36.11 8.81
C CYS A 31 24.17 -35.56 7.93
N GLY A 32 24.18 -35.83 6.63
CA GLY A 32 23.54 -37.09 6.11
C GLY A 32 22.13 -36.86 5.64
N GLY A 33 21.89 -36.80 4.31
CA GLY A 33 20.57 -36.89 3.72
C GLY A 33 20.56 -36.34 2.29
N SER A 34 20.73 -37.27 1.34
CA SER A 34 20.65 -37.03 -0.10
C SER A 34 19.27 -36.52 -0.54
N SER A 35 19.21 -35.44 -1.23
CA SER A 35 18.40 -35.28 -2.44
C SER A 35 18.87 -34.04 -3.19
N SER A 36 19.33 -34.31 -4.39
CA SER A 36 19.77 -33.39 -5.42
C SER A 36 18.68 -32.43 -5.84
N ASP A 37 18.95 -31.12 -5.69
CA ASP A 37 18.54 -30.13 -6.68
C ASP A 37 19.54 -28.98 -6.64
N GLU A 38 20.36 -28.94 -7.69
CA GLU A 38 21.36 -27.91 -7.91
C GLU A 38 20.66 -26.57 -8.28
N GLY A 39 20.44 -25.73 -7.30
CA GLY A 39 20.14 -24.29 -7.46
C GLY A 39 21.40 -23.49 -7.17
N SER A 40 22.26 -23.30 -8.16
CA SER A 40 23.45 -22.48 -8.11
C SER A 40 23.08 -21.04 -7.80
N ALA A 41 23.30 -20.59 -6.58
CA ALA A 41 23.24 -19.17 -6.23
C ALA A 41 24.50 -18.48 -6.77
N SER A 42 24.52 -18.21 -8.07
CA SER A 42 25.47 -17.29 -8.70
C SER A 42 25.05 -15.86 -8.38
N GLY A 43 25.72 -15.24 -7.44
CA GLY A 43 25.58 -13.82 -7.19
C GLY A 43 26.11 -13.01 -8.36
N SER A 44 25.29 -12.75 -9.37
CA SER A 44 25.56 -11.75 -10.37
C SER A 44 25.05 -10.41 -9.86
N THR A 45 25.98 -9.51 -9.57
CA THR A 45 25.76 -8.08 -9.38
C THR A 45 25.38 -7.45 -10.72
N ASP A 46 24.19 -7.73 -11.23
CA ASP A 46 23.65 -7.04 -12.38
C ASP A 46 22.55 -6.07 -11.91
N SER A 47 22.99 -4.83 -11.72
CA SER A 47 22.12 -3.71 -11.26
C SER A 47 21.15 -3.22 -12.32
N ALA A 48 21.08 -3.88 -13.49
CA ALA A 48 20.39 -3.38 -14.67
C ALA A 48 18.99 -3.96 -14.92
N ASN A 49 18.57 -4.99 -14.19
CA ASN A 49 17.23 -5.58 -14.41
C ASN A 49 16.46 -5.74 -13.10
N ARG A 50 15.85 -4.65 -12.62
CA ARG A 50 14.92 -4.66 -11.49
C ARG A 50 13.47 -4.89 -11.94
N GLY A 51 13.29 -5.53 -13.06
CA GLY A 51 11.98 -5.83 -13.63
C GLY A 51 11.60 -7.29 -13.42
N GLY A 52 10.70 -7.56 -12.50
CA GLY A 52 10.09 -8.85 -12.29
C GLY A 52 10.78 -9.72 -11.24
N GLY A 53 10.01 -10.16 -10.28
CA GLY A 53 10.42 -11.05 -9.21
C GLY A 53 9.25 -11.30 -8.29
N VAL A 54 9.32 -12.39 -7.53
CA VAL A 54 8.34 -12.69 -6.48
C VAL A 54 8.94 -12.29 -5.14
N ILE A 55 8.21 -11.41 -4.44
CA ILE A 55 8.54 -11.07 -3.04
C ILE A 55 7.58 -11.86 -2.15
N THR A 56 8.14 -12.68 -1.26
CA THR A 56 7.35 -13.38 -0.25
C THR A 56 7.38 -12.59 1.04
N ALA A 57 6.22 -12.09 1.46
CA ALA A 57 6.06 -11.37 2.71
C ALA A 57 5.37 -12.27 3.74
N GLY A 58 5.96 -12.37 4.93
CA GLY A 58 5.35 -13.06 6.07
C GLY A 58 4.36 -12.15 6.78
N SER A 59 3.21 -12.72 7.17
CA SER A 59 2.19 -12.03 7.96
C SER A 59 1.95 -12.76 9.27
N ALA A 60 1.70 -12.02 10.35
CA ALA A 60 1.46 -12.59 11.67
C ALA A 60 0.13 -13.38 11.74
N TYR A 61 -0.81 -13.09 10.86
CA TYR A 61 -2.11 -13.79 10.74
C TYR A 61 -2.66 -13.65 9.32
N ALA A 62 -3.58 -14.55 8.95
CA ALA A 62 -4.27 -14.47 7.67
C ALA A 62 -5.31 -13.33 7.71
N PRO A 63 -5.44 -12.51 6.65
CA PRO A 63 -6.51 -11.53 6.55
C PRO A 63 -7.86 -12.23 6.43
N SER A 64 -8.87 -11.66 7.06
CA SER A 64 -10.25 -12.17 6.94
C SER A 64 -10.88 -11.85 5.60
N SER A 65 -10.45 -10.77 4.96
CA SER A 65 -10.88 -10.29 3.65
C SER A 65 -9.82 -9.42 3.04
N PHE A 66 -9.75 -9.41 1.69
CA PHE A 66 -9.01 -8.43 0.89
C PHE A 66 -9.94 -7.41 0.21
N ASP A 67 -11.24 -7.52 0.41
CA ASP A 67 -12.19 -6.54 -0.12
C ASP A 67 -11.96 -5.17 0.55
N PRO A 68 -11.55 -4.13 -0.21
CA PRO A 68 -11.23 -2.81 0.34
C PRO A 68 -12.43 -2.11 0.98
N ALA A 69 -13.67 -2.45 0.57
CA ALA A 69 -14.87 -1.88 1.14
C ALA A 69 -15.25 -2.46 2.51
N SER A 70 -14.70 -3.60 2.90
CA SER A 70 -15.10 -4.30 4.13
C SER A 70 -13.96 -4.58 5.10
N THR A 71 -12.70 -4.64 4.65
CA THR A 71 -11.59 -5.00 5.52
C THR A 71 -11.14 -3.84 6.40
N GLY A 72 -11.11 -4.08 7.72
CA GLY A 72 -10.48 -3.19 8.71
C GLY A 72 -9.20 -3.77 9.32
N SER A 73 -8.75 -4.96 8.87
CA SER A 73 -7.56 -5.60 9.42
C SER A 73 -6.27 -4.95 8.86
N ALA A 74 -5.26 -4.76 9.72
CA ALA A 74 -3.98 -4.17 9.30
C ALA A 74 -3.31 -4.92 8.15
N VAL A 75 -3.44 -6.26 8.10
CA VAL A 75 -2.88 -7.08 7.02
C VAL A 75 -3.66 -6.88 5.72
N GLY A 76 -5.00 -6.83 5.78
CA GLY A 76 -5.84 -6.56 4.62
C GLY A 76 -5.61 -5.15 4.05
N LEU A 77 -5.55 -4.13 4.92
CA LEU A 77 -5.24 -2.75 4.52
C LEU A 77 -3.84 -2.66 3.90
N GLY A 78 -2.83 -3.26 4.55
CA GLY A 78 -1.46 -3.26 4.01
C GLY A 78 -1.34 -3.92 2.64
N ALA A 79 -2.09 -5.00 2.37
CA ALA A 79 -2.15 -5.61 1.05
C ALA A 79 -2.87 -4.71 0.03
N ASN A 80 -3.97 -4.08 0.44
CA ASN A 80 -4.77 -3.21 -0.44
C ASN A 80 -3.97 -1.98 -0.92
N TRP A 81 -3.07 -1.43 -0.12
CA TRP A 81 -2.19 -0.32 -0.56
C TRP A 81 -1.28 -0.65 -1.74
N HIS A 82 -1.10 -1.94 -2.07
CA HIS A 82 -0.33 -2.38 -3.23
C HIS A 82 -1.21 -2.75 -4.44
N VAL A 83 -2.52 -2.78 -4.26
CA VAL A 83 -3.48 -3.29 -5.26
C VAL A 83 -4.53 -2.25 -5.63
N VAL A 84 -4.91 -1.40 -4.67
CA VAL A 84 -6.00 -0.42 -4.82
C VAL A 84 -5.40 0.98 -4.74
N GLU A 85 -5.80 1.86 -5.63
CA GLU A 85 -5.42 3.26 -5.67
C GLU A 85 -6.61 4.13 -5.23
N GLY A 86 -6.38 5.06 -4.30
CA GLY A 86 -7.41 6.01 -3.84
C GLY A 86 -7.45 7.29 -4.67
N LEU A 87 -8.37 8.20 -4.36
CA LEU A 87 -8.29 9.56 -4.91
C LEU A 87 -7.09 10.30 -4.34
N TYR A 88 -6.85 10.14 -3.05
CA TYR A 88 -5.76 10.75 -2.30
C TYR A 88 -5.11 9.70 -1.41
N GLY A 89 -3.80 9.76 -1.29
CA GLY A 89 -3.01 8.97 -0.36
C GLY A 89 -2.57 9.79 0.86
N ILE A 90 -2.06 9.09 1.88
CA ILE A 90 -1.47 9.68 3.07
C ILE A 90 -0.04 9.18 3.20
N ASP A 91 0.92 10.10 3.31
CA ASP A 91 2.28 9.76 3.69
C ASP A 91 2.31 9.49 5.21
N TYR A 92 2.63 8.26 5.59
CA TYR A 92 2.68 7.85 7.01
C TYR A 92 3.91 8.36 7.76
N HIS A 93 4.82 9.05 7.08
CA HIS A 93 5.99 9.63 7.73
C HIS A 93 5.66 10.98 8.38
N ASP A 94 4.88 11.81 7.70
CA ASP A 94 4.53 13.15 8.15
C ASP A 94 3.02 13.45 8.15
N TYR A 95 2.20 12.45 7.75
CA TYR A 95 0.74 12.53 7.62
C TYR A 95 0.27 13.57 6.60
N SER A 96 1.13 13.99 5.67
CA SER A 96 0.72 14.81 4.55
C SER A 96 -0.14 14.01 3.56
N THR A 97 -1.06 14.69 2.89
CA THR A 97 -1.84 14.09 1.80
C THR A 97 -1.16 14.34 0.46
N PHE A 98 -1.30 13.39 -0.45
CA PHE A 98 -0.83 13.52 -1.83
C PHE A 98 -1.89 12.98 -2.80
N ASN A 99 -1.85 13.45 -4.04
CA ASN A 99 -2.79 13.03 -5.08
C ASN A 99 -2.38 11.65 -5.62
N GLU A 100 -3.35 10.75 -5.76
CA GLU A 100 -3.21 9.46 -6.45
C GLU A 100 -4.02 9.48 -7.76
N LEU A 101 -5.31 9.09 -7.74
CA LEU A 101 -6.20 9.21 -8.88
C LEU A 101 -6.65 10.65 -9.14
N ALA A 102 -6.71 11.49 -8.11
CA ALA A 102 -7.05 12.90 -8.27
C ALA A 102 -5.92 13.68 -8.95
N THR A 103 -6.28 14.65 -9.81
CA THR A 103 -5.29 15.55 -10.45
C THR A 103 -4.78 16.62 -9.50
N ASP A 104 -5.65 17.15 -8.67
CA ASP A 104 -5.43 18.30 -7.79
C ASP A 104 -6.21 18.12 -6.48
N ASP A 105 -6.02 19.03 -5.54
CA ASP A 105 -6.84 19.12 -4.34
C ASP A 105 -8.33 19.33 -4.70
N PRO A 106 -9.27 18.94 -3.81
CA PRO A 106 -10.70 19.14 -4.04
C PRO A 106 -11.01 20.62 -4.30
N LYS A 107 -11.63 20.89 -5.43
CA LYS A 107 -12.05 22.25 -5.79
C LYS A 107 -13.35 22.59 -5.08
N SER A 108 -13.34 23.59 -4.20
CA SER A 108 -14.56 24.12 -3.61
C SER A 108 -15.41 24.83 -4.67
N VAL A 109 -16.67 24.44 -4.78
CA VAL A 109 -17.69 25.08 -5.61
C VAL A 109 -18.50 26.04 -4.77
N ASP A 110 -18.84 25.61 -3.55
CA ASP A 110 -19.47 26.41 -2.50
C ASP A 110 -19.02 25.85 -1.12
N ASP A 111 -19.66 26.33 -0.04
CA ASP A 111 -19.26 25.98 1.33
C ASP A 111 -19.40 24.48 1.66
N THR A 112 -20.22 23.74 0.91
CA THR A 112 -20.53 22.34 1.16
C THR A 112 -20.26 21.41 -0.05
N THR A 113 -19.96 21.98 -1.21
CA THR A 113 -19.82 21.24 -2.46
C THR A 113 -18.40 21.31 -2.98
N PHE A 114 -17.83 20.15 -3.25
CA PHE A 114 -16.47 19.99 -3.74
C PHE A 114 -16.45 19.15 -5.01
N GLU A 115 -15.57 19.48 -5.94
CA GLU A 115 -15.33 18.71 -7.16
C GLU A 115 -13.92 18.14 -7.13
N VAL A 116 -13.81 16.84 -7.48
CA VAL A 116 -12.54 16.12 -7.60
C VAL A 116 -12.43 15.61 -9.02
N THR A 117 -11.35 15.95 -9.72
CA THR A 117 -11.07 15.52 -11.08
C THR A 117 -10.13 14.32 -11.08
N ILE A 118 -10.49 13.25 -11.79
CA ILE A 118 -9.68 12.05 -11.95
C ILE A 118 -8.65 12.28 -13.06
N ARG A 119 -7.40 11.84 -12.85
CA ARG A 119 -6.33 11.94 -13.84
C ARG A 119 -6.66 11.16 -15.10
N LYS A 120 -6.35 11.74 -16.26
CA LYS A 120 -6.55 11.09 -17.55
C LYS A 120 -5.68 9.85 -17.69
N GLY A 121 -6.24 8.81 -18.30
CA GLY A 121 -5.53 7.58 -18.59
C GLY A 121 -5.31 6.66 -17.38
N ALA A 122 -6.01 6.93 -16.26
CA ALA A 122 -6.12 5.97 -15.17
C ALA A 122 -6.84 4.71 -15.65
N LYS A 123 -6.26 3.53 -15.36
CA LYS A 123 -6.79 2.24 -15.84
C LYS A 123 -6.79 1.21 -14.76
N PHE A 124 -7.77 0.34 -14.79
CA PHE A 124 -7.75 -0.92 -14.06
C PHE A 124 -6.68 -1.87 -14.60
N SER A 125 -6.37 -2.92 -13.86
CA SER A 125 -5.37 -3.93 -14.24
C SER A 125 -5.72 -4.70 -15.52
N ASP A 126 -7.00 -4.74 -15.90
CA ASP A 126 -7.49 -5.33 -17.16
C ASP A 126 -7.40 -4.38 -18.36
N GLY A 127 -6.99 -3.12 -18.12
CA GLY A 127 -6.83 -2.09 -19.15
C GLY A 127 -8.06 -1.22 -19.40
N THR A 128 -9.19 -1.46 -18.73
CA THR A 128 -10.36 -0.57 -18.80
C THR A 128 -10.07 0.77 -18.12
N GLU A 129 -10.67 1.85 -18.60
CA GLU A 129 -10.49 3.17 -18.02
C GLU A 129 -11.26 3.30 -16.70
N VAL A 130 -10.63 3.98 -15.71
CA VAL A 130 -11.29 4.35 -14.46
C VAL A 130 -12.11 5.60 -14.70
N THR A 131 -13.37 5.56 -14.29
CA THR A 131 -14.34 6.65 -14.44
C THR A 131 -14.83 7.17 -13.09
N ALA A 132 -15.51 8.32 -13.12
CA ALA A 132 -16.16 8.87 -11.93
C ALA A 132 -17.25 7.94 -11.38
N ASP A 133 -17.95 7.19 -12.24
CA ASP A 133 -18.94 6.20 -11.81
C ASP A 133 -18.30 5.06 -10.99
N ASP A 134 -17.10 4.61 -11.34
CA ASP A 134 -16.36 3.60 -10.58
C ASP A 134 -15.98 4.11 -9.18
N VAL A 135 -15.59 5.37 -9.09
CA VAL A 135 -15.31 6.03 -7.80
C VAL A 135 -16.57 6.11 -6.96
N VAL A 136 -17.69 6.56 -7.54
CA VAL A 136 -18.98 6.62 -6.84
C VAL A 136 -19.43 5.25 -6.37
N ALA A 137 -19.29 4.22 -7.20
CA ALA A 137 -19.62 2.84 -6.84
C ALA A 137 -18.77 2.35 -5.63
N SER A 138 -17.47 2.63 -5.65
CA SER A 138 -16.55 2.27 -4.56
C SER A 138 -16.91 2.97 -3.25
N TYR A 139 -17.16 4.27 -3.28
CA TYR A 139 -17.57 5.03 -2.09
C TYR A 139 -18.94 4.59 -1.57
N THR A 140 -19.88 4.26 -2.47
CA THR A 140 -21.18 3.72 -2.10
C THR A 140 -21.05 2.39 -1.37
N ALA A 141 -20.20 1.49 -1.86
CA ALA A 141 -19.90 0.21 -1.19
C ALA A 141 -19.27 0.43 0.20
N CYS A 142 -18.31 1.35 0.32
CA CYS A 142 -17.71 1.71 1.59
C CYS A 142 -18.74 2.29 2.57
N ALA A 143 -19.60 3.19 2.12
CA ALA A 143 -20.64 3.81 2.93
C ALA A 143 -21.68 2.79 3.45
N ALA A 144 -21.93 1.72 2.70
CA ALA A 144 -22.81 0.62 3.11
C ALA A 144 -22.13 -0.37 4.06
N SER A 145 -20.80 -0.34 4.17
CA SER A 145 -20.03 -1.24 5.02
C SER A 145 -20.10 -0.83 6.49
N ALA A 146 -20.31 -1.79 7.39
CA ALA A 146 -20.27 -1.53 8.84
C ALA A 146 -18.93 -0.98 9.33
N THR A 147 -17.83 -1.29 8.63
CA THR A 147 -16.49 -0.83 8.96
C THR A 147 -16.31 0.66 8.65
N TYR A 148 -16.82 1.13 7.52
CA TYR A 148 -16.54 2.47 7.01
C TYR A 148 -17.71 3.44 7.07
N ALA A 149 -18.96 2.97 7.23
CA ALA A 149 -20.14 3.83 7.33
C ALA A 149 -19.99 5.04 8.28
N PRO A 150 -19.33 4.93 9.45
CA PRO A 150 -19.13 6.08 10.34
C PRO A 150 -18.35 7.23 9.70
N PHE A 151 -17.41 6.95 8.79
CA PHE A 151 -16.60 7.96 8.10
C PHE A 151 -17.40 8.70 7.02
N PHE A 152 -18.50 8.13 6.56
CA PHE A 152 -19.37 8.74 5.55
C PHE A 152 -20.50 9.58 6.13
N GLN A 153 -20.63 9.65 7.46
CA GLN A 153 -21.67 10.45 8.12
C GLN A 153 -21.66 11.94 7.74
N PRO A 154 -20.52 12.61 7.52
CA PRO A 154 -20.48 14.00 7.11
C PRO A 154 -20.96 14.25 5.67
N PHE A 155 -20.96 13.23 4.81
CA PHE A 155 -21.34 13.38 3.40
C PHE A 155 -22.85 13.33 3.23
N GLU A 156 -23.37 14.21 2.38
CA GLU A 156 -24.77 14.22 1.93
C GLU A 156 -24.92 13.37 0.67
N SER A 157 -24.07 13.62 -0.34
CA SER A 157 -24.02 12.84 -1.57
C SER A 157 -22.61 12.78 -2.17
N ILE A 158 -22.38 11.75 -2.99
CA ILE A 158 -21.19 11.59 -3.83
C ILE A 158 -21.70 11.12 -5.19
N GLU A 159 -21.50 11.93 -6.22
CA GLU A 159 -22.10 11.73 -7.53
C GLU A 159 -21.10 11.98 -8.67
N ALA A 160 -21.23 11.25 -9.77
CA ALA A 160 -20.47 11.53 -10.97
C ALA A 160 -21.09 12.73 -11.70
N LYS A 161 -20.33 13.81 -11.86
CA LYS A 161 -20.72 14.99 -12.65
C LYS A 161 -20.55 14.73 -14.14
N ASP A 162 -19.46 14.08 -14.48
CA ASP A 162 -19.09 13.61 -15.82
C ASP A 162 -18.15 12.40 -15.69
N ALA A 163 -17.65 11.88 -16.81
CA ALA A 163 -16.83 10.67 -16.81
C ALA A 163 -15.54 10.78 -15.96
N SER A 164 -15.07 11.99 -15.66
CA SER A 164 -13.80 12.24 -14.97
C SER A 164 -13.91 13.12 -13.73
N THR A 165 -15.12 13.60 -13.39
CA THR A 165 -15.32 14.51 -12.27
C THR A 165 -16.36 13.95 -11.30
N VAL A 166 -15.95 13.85 -10.04
CA VAL A 166 -16.83 13.49 -8.92
C VAL A 166 -17.21 14.72 -8.16
N THR A 167 -18.50 14.90 -7.89
CA THR A 167 -19.02 15.93 -6.98
C THR A 167 -19.29 15.30 -5.62
N VAL A 168 -18.72 15.89 -4.61
CA VAL A 168 -18.90 15.51 -3.20
C VAL A 168 -19.65 16.63 -2.49
N LYS A 169 -20.75 16.30 -1.84
CA LYS A 169 -21.54 17.25 -1.05
C LYS A 169 -21.53 16.85 0.41
N THR A 170 -21.21 17.80 1.27
CA THR A 170 -21.19 17.62 2.73
C THR A 170 -22.43 18.24 3.37
N LYS A 171 -22.78 17.79 4.57
CA LYS A 171 -23.94 18.29 5.33
C LYS A 171 -23.68 19.64 5.99
N VAL A 172 -22.42 19.97 6.24
CA VAL A 172 -21.95 21.19 6.89
C VAL A 172 -20.55 21.55 6.38
#